data_7c460e52444aa5bb458b2f5ff15b8425
#
_entry.id   7c460e52444aa5bb458b2f5ff15b8425
#
_cell.length_a   1.000
_cell.length_b   1.000
_cell.length_c   1.000
_cell.angle_alpha   90.00
_cell.angle_beta   90.00
_cell.angle_gamma   90.00
#
_symmetry.space_group_name_H-M   'P 1'
#
loop_
_entity.id
_entity.type
_entity.pdbx_description
1 polymer ?
#
loop_
_entity_poly.entity_id
_entity_poly.type
_entity_poly.pdbx_seq_one_letter_code
_entity_poly.pdbx_strand_id
1 'polypeptide(L)'
;MRILHTSDWHLGRSFHRVSLLAAQREFIDHLVTTVRERSIDAVAVAGDIYDRAVPPLAAVELFDDALHRLADLGVPTVMISGNHDSARRLGVGAGLIDRAGIHLRTDPAGCGTPVVLSDHGGEVAFYGLPYLEPGLVREELGAPAAGHTAVLGAAMDRVRADLATRPPGTRSVVLAHAFVTGGAVSDSERDITVGGVASVPAEVFDGVDYAALGHLHGCQTITERIRYSGSPLAYSFSEAAHRKSMWLVELGAAGEAPSCERVECPVPRPLARIRGRIEELLADPDLERHEEAWVEATLTDAVRPHEPMARLARRFPHVLTLVFDPERPPEDPLASYAQRLRGRSDRQIAEDFVAHVRGGRGPDERERALLGDALEAVRSEAHEGVVAGEGVVPGEDVAPVGENGAGAAVGAVAGEAER
;
A
#
# COMPACT_ATOMS: atom_id res chain seq x y z
N MET A 1 25.12 19.04 -9.60
CA MET A 1 24.36 18.04 -10.39
C MET A 1 22.88 18.17 -10.07
N ARG A 2 22.04 18.20 -11.11
CA ARG A 2 20.56 18.29 -10.98
C ARG A 2 19.96 16.90 -11.16
N ILE A 3 19.30 16.40 -10.13
CA ILE A 3 18.76 15.04 -10.08
C ILE A 3 17.23 15.13 -9.97
N LEU A 4 16.50 14.38 -10.79
CA LEU A 4 15.06 14.20 -10.63
C LEU A 4 14.79 12.90 -9.88
N HIS A 5 14.30 13.02 -8.63
CA HIS A 5 13.96 11.88 -7.78
C HIS A 5 12.46 11.60 -7.81
N THR A 6 12.11 10.39 -8.19
CA THR A 6 10.75 9.84 -8.22
C THR A 6 10.73 8.41 -7.68
N SER A 7 9.57 7.88 -7.31
CA SER A 7 9.39 6.50 -6.83
C SER A 7 7.94 6.06 -6.97
N ASP A 8 7.66 4.82 -6.64
CA ASP A 8 6.31 4.28 -6.42
C ASP A 8 5.37 4.51 -7.62
N TRP A 9 5.85 4.20 -8.82
CA TRP A 9 5.09 4.36 -10.07
C TRP A 9 3.90 3.41 -10.14
N HIS A 10 4.05 2.20 -9.58
CA HIS A 10 3.03 1.16 -9.56
C HIS A 10 2.35 0.94 -10.91
N LEU A 11 3.13 0.83 -11.99
CA LEU A 11 2.60 0.65 -13.33
C LEU A 11 1.68 -0.58 -13.39
N GLY A 12 0.49 -0.37 -13.95
CA GLY A 12 -0.56 -1.39 -14.03
C GLY A 12 -1.51 -1.44 -12.83
N ARG A 13 -1.36 -0.53 -11.86
CA ARG A 13 -2.29 -0.41 -10.74
C ARG A 13 -3.66 0.09 -11.20
N SER A 14 -4.70 -0.40 -10.53
CA SER A 14 -6.06 0.12 -10.66
C SER A 14 -6.50 0.79 -9.36
N PHE A 15 -7.38 1.78 -9.49
CA PHE A 15 -8.01 2.47 -8.38
C PHE A 15 -9.50 2.10 -8.34
N HIS A 16 -9.92 1.32 -7.33
CA HIS A 16 -11.30 0.80 -7.23
C HIS A 16 -11.84 0.20 -8.54
N ARG A 17 -11.05 -0.64 -9.21
CA ARG A 17 -11.34 -1.28 -10.52
C ARG A 17 -11.26 -0.35 -11.74
N VAL A 18 -10.95 0.92 -11.56
CA VAL A 18 -10.65 1.83 -12.68
C VAL A 18 -9.16 1.70 -13.01
N SER A 19 -8.83 1.44 -14.26
CA SER A 19 -7.44 1.39 -14.71
C SER A 19 -6.80 2.77 -14.63
N LEU A 20 -5.61 2.85 -14.04
CA LEU A 20 -4.81 4.08 -13.97
C LEU A 20 -3.81 4.20 -15.13
N LEU A 21 -3.78 3.27 -16.08
CA LEU A 21 -2.74 3.19 -17.10
C LEU A 21 -2.64 4.46 -17.96
N ALA A 22 -3.78 5.10 -18.26
CA ALA A 22 -3.79 6.38 -19.00
C ALA A 22 -3.13 7.50 -18.19
N ALA A 23 -3.46 7.60 -16.90
CA ALA A 23 -2.86 8.56 -15.97
C ALA A 23 -1.36 8.30 -15.76
N GLN A 24 -0.97 7.02 -15.71
CA GLN A 24 0.44 6.62 -15.62
C GLN A 24 1.22 7.00 -16.88
N ARG A 25 0.62 6.90 -18.05
CA ARG A 25 1.20 7.38 -19.31
C ARG A 25 1.40 8.90 -19.30
N GLU A 26 0.38 9.65 -18.87
CA GLU A 26 0.46 11.10 -18.71
C GLU A 26 1.57 11.51 -17.73
N PHE A 27 1.75 10.76 -16.64
CA PHE A 27 2.87 10.96 -15.74
C PHE A 27 4.23 10.72 -16.42
N ILE A 28 4.39 9.63 -17.20
CA ILE A 28 5.64 9.35 -17.94
C ILE A 28 5.91 10.47 -18.96
N ASP A 29 4.88 10.99 -19.64
CA ASP A 29 5.01 12.14 -20.55
C ASP A 29 5.51 13.37 -19.80
N HIS A 30 4.97 13.65 -18.62
CA HIS A 30 5.38 14.74 -17.75
C HIS A 30 6.82 14.56 -17.24
N LEU A 31 7.20 13.35 -16.81
CA LEU A 31 8.56 13.01 -16.38
C LEU A 31 9.57 13.32 -17.48
N VAL A 32 9.37 12.80 -18.69
CA VAL A 32 10.25 13.00 -19.86
C VAL A 32 10.35 14.49 -20.25
N THR A 33 9.22 15.19 -20.21
CA THR A 33 9.17 16.63 -20.48
C THR A 33 9.96 17.42 -19.43
N THR A 34 9.77 17.09 -18.15
CA THR A 34 10.50 17.71 -17.04
C THR A 34 12.00 17.50 -17.15
N VAL A 35 12.43 16.27 -17.48
CA VAL A 35 13.87 15.95 -17.69
C VAL A 35 14.48 16.88 -18.75
N ARG A 36 13.78 17.07 -19.86
CA ARG A 36 14.26 17.94 -20.97
C ARG A 36 14.25 19.41 -20.58
N GLU A 37 13.14 19.92 -20.06
CA GLU A 37 12.94 21.37 -19.82
C GLU A 37 13.72 21.89 -18.64
N ARG A 38 13.92 21.06 -17.61
CA ARG A 38 14.64 21.45 -16.39
C ARG A 38 16.13 21.13 -16.43
N SER A 39 16.66 20.67 -17.59
CA SER A 39 18.08 20.31 -17.78
C SER A 39 18.57 19.37 -16.66
N ILE A 40 17.90 18.25 -16.51
CA ILE A 40 18.22 17.23 -15.53
C ILE A 40 19.48 16.46 -15.96
N ASP A 41 20.43 16.29 -15.05
CA ASP A 41 21.68 15.56 -15.27
C ASP A 41 21.54 14.06 -15.01
N ALA A 42 20.63 13.67 -14.10
CA ALA A 42 20.36 12.27 -13.76
C ALA A 42 18.93 12.09 -13.23
N VAL A 43 18.35 10.90 -13.46
CA VAL A 43 17.06 10.49 -12.87
C VAL A 43 17.31 9.39 -11.85
N ALA A 44 16.68 9.50 -10.66
CA ALA A 44 16.70 8.51 -9.59
C ALA A 44 15.29 7.98 -9.35
N VAL A 45 15.08 6.68 -9.54
CA VAL A 45 13.79 6.01 -9.34
C VAL A 45 13.90 5.03 -8.19
N ALA A 46 13.31 5.37 -7.03
CA ALA A 46 13.52 4.67 -5.77
C ALA A 46 12.52 3.52 -5.53
N GLY A 47 12.31 2.65 -6.53
CA GLY A 47 11.56 1.39 -6.40
C GLY A 47 10.06 1.49 -6.70
N ASP A 48 9.40 0.35 -6.58
CA ASP A 48 7.98 0.11 -6.89
C ASP A 48 7.60 0.59 -8.30
N ILE A 49 8.36 0.08 -9.26
CA ILE A 49 8.13 0.35 -10.69
C ILE A 49 6.79 -0.23 -11.13
N TYR A 50 6.53 -1.50 -10.77
CA TYR A 50 5.29 -2.19 -11.07
C TYR A 50 4.43 -2.38 -9.82
N ASP A 51 3.10 -2.42 -10.00
CA ASP A 51 2.16 -2.70 -8.90
C ASP A 51 2.28 -4.12 -8.33
N ARG A 52 2.81 -5.05 -9.10
CA ARG A 52 2.96 -6.46 -8.71
C ARG A 52 4.11 -7.15 -9.42
N ALA A 53 4.64 -8.19 -8.80
CA ALA A 53 5.76 -9.00 -9.31
C ALA A 53 5.53 -9.63 -10.70
N VAL A 54 4.26 -9.80 -11.12
CA VAL A 54 3.86 -10.21 -12.46
C VAL A 54 2.94 -9.13 -13.02
N PRO A 55 3.51 -8.08 -13.66
CA PRO A 55 2.74 -6.98 -14.20
C PRO A 55 1.91 -7.40 -15.42
N PRO A 56 0.79 -6.73 -15.70
CA PRO A 56 0.07 -6.91 -16.95
C PRO A 56 0.90 -6.39 -18.13
N LEU A 57 0.70 -6.98 -19.33
CA LEU A 57 1.45 -6.62 -20.53
C LEU A 57 1.49 -5.11 -20.82
N ALA A 58 0.35 -4.44 -20.71
CA ALA A 58 0.27 -3.00 -20.95
C ALA A 58 1.13 -2.15 -20.00
N ALA A 59 1.38 -2.64 -18.78
CA ALA A 59 2.32 -1.99 -17.85
C ALA A 59 3.78 -2.22 -18.26
N VAL A 60 4.09 -3.41 -18.78
CA VAL A 60 5.42 -3.73 -19.33
C VAL A 60 5.71 -2.85 -20.54
N GLU A 61 4.76 -2.72 -21.47
CA GLU A 61 4.86 -1.86 -22.64
C GLU A 61 5.06 -0.38 -22.27
N LEU A 62 4.35 0.09 -21.24
CA LEU A 62 4.52 1.47 -20.75
C LEU A 62 5.88 1.70 -20.12
N PHE A 63 6.41 0.71 -19.38
CA PHE A 63 7.76 0.80 -18.81
C PHE A 63 8.84 0.76 -19.91
N ASP A 64 8.68 -0.11 -20.89
CA ASP A 64 9.57 -0.18 -22.05
C ASP A 64 9.63 1.15 -22.82
N ASP A 65 8.47 1.77 -23.09
CA ASP A 65 8.36 3.11 -23.67
C ASP A 65 9.11 4.16 -22.82
N ALA A 66 8.93 4.12 -21.50
CA ALA A 66 9.63 5.05 -20.59
C ALA A 66 11.14 4.89 -20.65
N LEU A 67 11.67 3.64 -20.67
CA LEU A 67 13.09 3.37 -20.77
C LEU A 67 13.68 3.89 -22.09
N HIS A 68 13.02 3.62 -23.21
CA HIS A 68 13.47 4.12 -24.52
C HIS A 68 13.53 5.63 -24.56
N ARG A 69 12.49 6.31 -24.09
CA ARG A 69 12.43 7.77 -24.08
C ARG A 69 13.47 8.42 -23.18
N LEU A 70 13.76 7.82 -22.01
CA LEU A 70 14.82 8.30 -21.12
C LEU A 70 16.21 8.06 -21.74
N ALA A 71 16.42 6.89 -22.37
CA ALA A 71 17.65 6.59 -23.08
C ALA A 71 17.88 7.55 -24.27
N ASP A 72 16.84 7.87 -25.05
CA ASP A 72 16.91 8.82 -26.18
C ASP A 72 17.27 10.25 -25.74
N LEU A 73 16.94 10.63 -24.50
CA LEU A 73 17.38 11.90 -23.91
C LEU A 73 18.87 11.89 -23.54
N GLY A 74 19.49 10.72 -23.47
CA GLY A 74 20.89 10.57 -23.05
C GLY A 74 21.13 10.93 -21.57
N VAL A 75 20.08 10.95 -20.74
CA VAL A 75 20.17 11.27 -19.31
C VAL A 75 20.29 9.99 -18.51
N PRO A 76 21.43 9.77 -17.78
CA PRO A 76 21.61 8.60 -16.94
C PRO A 76 20.46 8.43 -15.95
N THR A 77 19.92 7.22 -15.89
CA THR A 77 18.78 6.91 -15.03
C THR A 77 19.14 5.73 -14.13
N VAL A 78 19.12 5.92 -12.81
CA VAL A 78 19.37 4.87 -11.83
C VAL A 78 18.03 4.47 -11.21
N MET A 79 17.72 3.17 -11.29
CA MET A 79 16.47 2.60 -10.79
C MET A 79 16.75 1.42 -9.88
N ILE A 80 15.97 1.29 -8.81
CA ILE A 80 15.98 0.11 -7.93
C ILE A 80 14.63 -0.60 -7.96
N SER A 81 14.57 -1.84 -7.50
CA SER A 81 13.30 -2.52 -7.25
C SER A 81 12.77 -2.19 -5.85
N GLY A 82 11.44 -2.07 -5.74
CA GLY A 82 10.73 -1.97 -4.47
C GLY A 82 10.15 -3.32 -4.02
N ASN A 83 9.27 -3.30 -3.00
CA ASN A 83 8.67 -4.51 -2.43
C ASN A 83 7.49 -5.08 -3.25
N HIS A 84 6.95 -4.33 -4.20
CA HIS A 84 5.97 -4.82 -5.16
C HIS A 84 6.62 -5.47 -6.38
N ASP A 85 7.85 -5.09 -6.72
CA ASP A 85 8.58 -5.59 -7.86
C ASP A 85 9.09 -7.02 -7.64
N SER A 86 9.30 -7.74 -8.75
CA SER A 86 10.18 -8.89 -8.75
C SER A 86 11.58 -8.45 -9.16
N ALA A 87 12.50 -8.31 -8.20
CA ALA A 87 13.87 -7.88 -8.44
C ALA A 87 14.53 -8.65 -9.59
N ARG A 88 14.32 -9.98 -9.64
CA ARG A 88 14.88 -10.85 -10.71
C ARG A 88 14.27 -10.56 -12.08
N ARG A 89 12.95 -10.31 -12.17
CA ARG A 89 12.30 -10.02 -13.46
C ARG A 89 12.64 -8.62 -13.96
N LEU A 90 12.60 -7.64 -13.07
CA LEU A 90 12.96 -6.26 -13.38
C LEU A 90 14.44 -6.17 -13.81
N GLY A 91 15.33 -6.96 -13.19
CA GLY A 91 16.75 -7.00 -13.49
C GLY A 91 17.14 -7.81 -14.75
N VAL A 92 16.17 -8.41 -15.47
CA VAL A 92 16.48 -9.13 -16.71
C VAL A 92 17.11 -8.18 -17.74
N GLY A 93 18.29 -8.51 -18.21
CA GLY A 93 19.00 -7.68 -19.18
C GLY A 93 19.65 -6.41 -18.62
N ALA A 94 19.66 -6.20 -17.30
CA ALA A 94 20.20 -4.98 -16.66
C ALA A 94 21.60 -4.63 -17.16
N GLY A 95 22.52 -5.60 -17.26
CA GLY A 95 23.89 -5.35 -17.77
C GLY A 95 23.95 -4.97 -19.25
N LEU A 96 22.92 -5.28 -20.06
CA LEU A 96 22.81 -4.83 -21.44
C LEU A 96 22.25 -3.40 -21.50
N ILE A 97 21.25 -3.13 -20.68
CA ILE A 97 20.54 -1.84 -20.58
C ILE A 97 21.47 -0.77 -19.99
N ASP A 98 22.39 -1.13 -19.09
CA ASP A 98 23.44 -0.25 -18.56
C ASP A 98 24.19 0.54 -19.66
N ARG A 99 24.39 -0.08 -20.82
CA ARG A 99 25.10 0.56 -21.96
C ARG A 99 24.29 1.70 -22.59
N ALA A 100 22.99 1.71 -22.37
CA ALA A 100 22.09 2.79 -22.81
C ALA A 100 21.95 3.89 -21.76
N GLY A 101 22.71 3.86 -20.65
CA GLY A 101 22.62 4.83 -19.57
C GLY A 101 21.47 4.57 -18.60
N ILE A 102 20.80 3.42 -18.71
CA ILE A 102 19.72 3.03 -17.80
C ILE A 102 20.27 1.96 -16.84
N HIS A 103 20.38 2.29 -15.57
CA HIS A 103 21.05 1.50 -14.55
C HIS A 103 20.05 0.84 -13.60
N LEU A 104 19.63 -0.40 -13.89
CA LEU A 104 18.75 -1.18 -13.02
C LEU A 104 19.59 -1.85 -11.92
N ARG A 105 19.38 -1.45 -10.68
CA ARG A 105 20.08 -1.95 -9.48
C ARG A 105 19.08 -2.73 -8.63
N THR A 106 18.91 -4.00 -8.98
CA THR A 106 17.93 -4.90 -8.36
C THR A 106 18.57 -6.04 -7.57
N ASP A 107 19.90 -6.16 -7.62
CA ASP A 107 20.66 -7.21 -6.93
C ASP A 107 21.20 -6.68 -5.59
N PRO A 108 20.83 -7.27 -4.44
CA PRO A 108 21.37 -6.90 -3.14
C PRO A 108 22.89 -7.02 -3.02
N ALA A 109 23.50 -7.96 -3.74
CA ALA A 109 24.96 -8.11 -3.76
C ALA A 109 25.66 -6.84 -4.27
N GLY A 110 25.01 -6.09 -5.15
CA GLY A 110 25.50 -4.87 -5.78
C GLY A 110 25.41 -3.60 -4.95
N CYS A 111 24.89 -3.63 -3.71
CA CYS A 111 24.65 -2.41 -2.89
C CYS A 111 25.88 -1.50 -2.71
N GLY A 112 27.09 -2.08 -2.67
CA GLY A 112 28.36 -1.33 -2.57
C GLY A 112 28.98 -0.94 -3.91
N THR A 113 28.30 -1.19 -5.05
CA THR A 113 28.83 -0.91 -6.39
C THR A 113 28.04 0.23 -7.03
N PRO A 114 28.57 1.46 -7.06
CA PRO A 114 27.85 2.61 -7.57
C PRO A 114 27.85 2.72 -9.09
N VAL A 115 26.90 3.48 -9.59
CA VAL A 115 26.98 4.16 -10.89
C VAL A 115 27.70 5.48 -10.66
N VAL A 116 28.84 5.69 -11.31
CA VAL A 116 29.61 6.93 -11.16
C VAL A 116 29.33 7.86 -12.33
N LEU A 117 28.78 9.02 -12.01
CA LEU A 117 28.56 10.11 -12.94
C LEU A 117 29.48 11.27 -12.58
N SER A 118 29.67 12.22 -13.49
CA SER A 118 30.52 13.37 -13.26
C SER A 118 29.88 14.64 -13.80
N ASP A 119 30.06 15.73 -13.10
CA ASP A 119 29.75 17.08 -13.55
C ASP A 119 30.95 18.04 -13.30
N HIS A 120 30.75 19.34 -13.45
CA HIS A 120 31.78 20.34 -13.19
C HIS A 120 32.28 20.36 -11.72
N GLY A 121 31.49 19.79 -10.78
CA GLY A 121 31.84 19.68 -9.35
C GLY A 121 32.58 18.36 -9.01
N GLY A 122 32.89 17.50 -9.99
CA GLY A 122 33.55 16.21 -9.79
C GLY A 122 32.62 15.00 -9.85
N GLU A 123 33.06 13.90 -9.27
CA GLU A 123 32.30 12.64 -9.28
C GLU A 123 31.06 12.67 -8.34
N VAL A 124 30.02 11.96 -8.78
CA VAL A 124 28.84 11.63 -7.96
C VAL A 124 28.62 10.13 -8.06
N ALA A 125 28.69 9.44 -6.93
CA ALA A 125 28.49 8.00 -6.82
C ALA A 125 27.02 7.72 -6.45
N PHE A 126 26.28 7.06 -7.33
CA PHE A 126 24.90 6.64 -7.11
C PHE A 126 24.87 5.18 -6.66
N TYR A 127 24.43 4.90 -5.46
CA TYR A 127 24.28 3.56 -4.90
C TYR A 127 22.81 3.16 -4.93
N GLY A 128 22.49 2.05 -5.58
CA GLY A 128 21.14 1.50 -5.59
C GLY A 128 21.01 0.38 -4.56
N LEU A 129 20.17 0.60 -3.55
CA LEU A 129 19.77 -0.40 -2.56
C LEU A 129 18.33 -0.83 -2.86
N PRO A 130 18.12 -1.97 -3.56
CA PRO A 130 16.77 -2.47 -3.81
C PRO A 130 16.05 -2.75 -2.50
N TYR A 131 14.76 -3.02 -2.55
CA TYR A 131 14.06 -3.49 -1.36
C TYR A 131 14.76 -4.72 -0.78
N LEU A 132 15.14 -4.63 0.49
CA LEU A 132 15.89 -5.65 1.21
C LEU A 132 14.96 -6.41 2.15
N GLU A 133 14.36 -7.51 1.66
CA GLU A 133 13.57 -8.41 2.49
C GLU A 133 14.49 -9.15 3.48
N PRO A 134 14.41 -8.87 4.79
CA PRO A 134 15.39 -9.36 5.77
C PRO A 134 15.55 -10.89 5.77
N GLY A 135 14.45 -11.62 5.57
CA GLY A 135 14.45 -13.08 5.51
C GLY A 135 15.22 -13.66 4.34
N LEU A 136 15.39 -12.89 3.25
CA LEU A 136 16.02 -13.35 2.02
C LEU A 136 17.46 -12.87 1.88
N VAL A 137 17.79 -11.67 2.37
CA VAL A 137 19.07 -11.02 2.07
C VAL A 137 20.07 -11.01 3.23
N ARG A 138 19.63 -11.40 4.44
CA ARG A 138 20.46 -11.34 5.65
C ARG A 138 21.83 -12.00 5.49
N GLU A 139 21.85 -13.23 4.99
CA GLU A 139 23.09 -14.01 4.83
C GLU A 139 24.00 -13.40 3.76
N GLU A 140 23.44 -13.02 2.62
CA GLU A 140 24.15 -12.42 1.50
C GLU A 140 24.80 -11.09 1.86
N LEU A 141 24.12 -10.27 2.64
CA LEU A 141 24.65 -8.99 3.13
C LEU A 141 25.58 -9.15 4.32
N GLY A 142 25.56 -10.30 5.02
CA GLY A 142 26.29 -10.51 6.26
C GLY A 142 25.69 -9.74 7.42
N ALA A 143 24.36 -9.49 7.41
CA ALA A 143 23.71 -8.70 8.44
C ALA A 143 23.66 -9.45 9.79
N PRO A 144 23.91 -8.76 10.92
CA PRO A 144 24.06 -9.40 12.24
C PRO A 144 22.73 -9.95 12.79
N ALA A 145 21.59 -9.43 12.32
CA ALA A 145 20.26 -9.81 12.80
C ALA A 145 19.25 -9.84 11.65
N ALA A 146 18.13 -10.52 11.88
CA ALA A 146 16.98 -10.52 10.98
C ALA A 146 16.09 -9.29 11.30
N GLY A 147 16.17 -8.26 10.49
CA GLY A 147 15.36 -7.04 10.62
C GLY A 147 15.81 -5.97 9.64
N HIS A 148 14.89 -5.07 9.28
CA HIS A 148 15.15 -4.02 8.28
C HIS A 148 16.35 -3.14 8.65
N THR A 149 16.48 -2.72 9.90
CA THR A 149 17.62 -1.91 10.37
C THR A 149 18.94 -2.63 10.19
N ALA A 150 19.01 -3.94 10.48
CA ALA A 150 20.25 -4.70 10.39
C ALA A 150 20.68 -4.93 8.93
N VAL A 151 19.74 -5.28 8.04
CA VAL A 151 20.08 -5.54 6.63
C VAL A 151 20.38 -4.24 5.88
N LEU A 152 19.64 -3.17 6.15
CA LEU A 152 19.93 -1.87 5.53
C LEU A 152 21.24 -1.29 6.06
N GLY A 153 21.52 -1.45 7.37
CA GLY A 153 22.81 -1.08 7.96
C GLY A 153 24.00 -1.79 7.28
N ALA A 154 23.90 -3.11 7.08
CA ALA A 154 24.93 -3.89 6.39
C ALA A 154 25.12 -3.45 4.92
N ALA A 155 24.04 -3.10 4.21
CA ALA A 155 24.11 -2.54 2.86
C ALA A 155 24.79 -1.16 2.86
N MET A 156 24.45 -0.29 3.82
CA MET A 156 25.08 1.03 3.99
C MET A 156 26.55 0.94 4.40
N ASP A 157 26.95 -0.08 5.12
CA ASP A 157 28.38 -0.31 5.43
C ASP A 157 29.17 -0.63 4.17
N ARG A 158 28.59 -1.37 3.21
CA ARG A 158 29.21 -1.60 1.88
C ARG A 158 29.31 -0.28 1.09
N VAL A 159 28.28 0.56 1.13
CA VAL A 159 28.31 1.90 0.53
C VAL A 159 29.45 2.74 1.11
N ARG A 160 29.54 2.82 2.44
CA ARG A 160 30.59 3.58 3.14
C ARG A 160 31.99 3.04 2.84
N ALA A 161 32.13 1.72 2.75
CA ALA A 161 33.42 1.09 2.44
C ALA A 161 33.90 1.47 1.03
N ASP A 162 33.02 1.46 0.02
CA ASP A 162 33.37 1.90 -1.35
C ASP A 162 33.66 3.42 -1.36
N LEU A 163 32.80 4.21 -0.74
CA LEU A 163 32.92 5.67 -0.71
C LEU A 163 34.27 6.12 -0.08
N ALA A 164 34.73 5.40 0.94
CA ALA A 164 36.04 5.67 1.59
C ALA A 164 37.24 5.42 0.66
N THR A 165 37.07 4.67 -0.43
CA THR A 165 38.14 4.44 -1.43
C THR A 165 38.14 5.44 -2.57
N ARG A 166 37.13 6.31 -2.66
CA ARG A 166 36.96 7.26 -3.77
C ARG A 166 37.76 8.53 -3.57
N PRO A 167 37.98 9.29 -4.64
CA PRO A 167 38.66 10.59 -4.53
C PRO A 167 37.99 11.51 -3.52
N PRO A 168 38.76 12.28 -2.73
CA PRO A 168 38.20 13.28 -1.84
C PRO A 168 37.27 14.26 -2.59
N GLY A 169 36.09 14.53 -2.00
CA GLY A 169 35.10 15.39 -2.64
C GLY A 169 34.13 14.64 -3.56
N THR A 170 34.24 13.31 -3.71
CA THR A 170 33.19 12.53 -4.36
C THR A 170 31.89 12.67 -3.59
N ARG A 171 30.84 13.12 -4.27
CA ARG A 171 29.47 13.23 -3.72
C ARG A 171 28.76 11.89 -3.80
N SER A 172 27.76 11.68 -2.95
CA SER A 172 27.06 10.41 -2.85
C SER A 172 25.54 10.55 -2.86
N VAL A 173 24.88 9.72 -3.65
CA VAL A 173 23.44 9.56 -3.68
C VAL A 173 23.08 8.11 -3.42
N VAL A 174 22.26 7.85 -2.43
CA VAL A 174 21.73 6.51 -2.14
C VAL A 174 20.25 6.47 -2.52
N LEU A 175 19.89 5.52 -3.37
CA LEU A 175 18.50 5.16 -3.60
C LEU A 175 18.16 3.98 -2.69
N ALA A 176 17.07 4.07 -1.94
CA ALA A 176 16.61 2.95 -1.10
C ALA A 176 15.08 2.88 -1.08
N HIS A 177 14.56 1.66 -0.92
CA HIS A 177 13.12 1.43 -0.78
C HIS A 177 12.87 0.83 0.60
N ALA A 178 12.50 1.69 1.56
CA ALA A 178 12.40 1.33 2.97
C ALA A 178 11.49 2.30 3.74
N PHE A 179 10.93 1.84 4.85
CA PHE A 179 10.21 2.70 5.79
C PHE A 179 11.17 3.29 6.82
N VAL A 180 11.38 4.60 6.77
CA VAL A 180 12.24 5.33 7.71
C VAL A 180 11.39 5.97 8.80
N THR A 181 11.83 5.86 10.05
CA THR A 181 11.15 6.45 11.23
C THR A 181 10.90 7.95 11.03
N GLY A 182 9.69 8.39 11.32
CA GLY A 182 9.24 9.77 11.11
C GLY A 182 8.48 9.98 9.80
N GLY A 183 8.45 8.99 8.90
CA GLY A 183 7.58 9.00 7.73
C GLY A 183 6.12 8.74 8.10
N ALA A 184 5.19 9.39 7.39
CA ALA A 184 3.76 9.17 7.51
C ALA A 184 3.28 8.21 6.41
N VAL A 185 2.52 7.19 6.78
CA VAL A 185 1.96 6.19 5.89
C VAL A 185 0.57 6.58 5.38
N SER A 186 0.14 6.00 4.25
CA SER A 186 -1.24 6.01 3.77
C SER A 186 -1.81 4.58 3.73
N ASP A 187 -3.07 4.40 3.33
CA ASP A 187 -3.70 3.08 3.29
C ASP A 187 -3.30 2.24 2.06
N SER A 188 -2.48 2.78 1.19
CA SER A 188 -2.11 2.15 -0.08
C SER A 188 -0.74 1.48 -0.09
N GLU A 189 0.12 1.76 0.90
CA GLU A 189 1.40 1.07 1.08
C GLU A 189 1.19 -0.37 1.59
N ARG A 190 2.04 -1.27 1.13
CA ARG A 190 2.06 -2.64 1.65
C ARG A 190 2.78 -2.67 3.00
N ASP A 191 2.20 -3.34 3.99
CA ASP A 191 2.88 -3.60 5.26
C ASP A 191 4.15 -4.46 5.03
N ILE A 192 5.30 -3.94 5.46
CA ILE A 192 6.60 -4.60 5.40
C ILE A 192 7.12 -4.98 6.79
N THR A 193 6.26 -5.07 7.80
CA THR A 193 6.64 -5.37 9.18
C THR A 193 7.28 -6.75 9.32
N VAL A 194 8.47 -6.81 9.90
CA VAL A 194 9.18 -8.04 10.27
C VAL A 194 9.45 -8.04 11.78
N GLY A 195 8.94 -9.04 12.49
CA GLY A 195 9.10 -9.13 13.95
C GLY A 195 8.49 -7.97 14.74
N GLY A 196 7.44 -7.33 14.19
CA GLY A 196 6.77 -6.19 14.81
C GLY A 196 7.42 -4.82 14.55
N VAL A 197 8.50 -4.76 13.76
CA VAL A 197 9.20 -3.52 13.41
C VAL A 197 9.34 -3.40 11.90
N ALA A 198 8.77 -2.35 11.33
CA ALA A 198 8.88 -2.02 9.90
C ALA A 198 9.89 -0.90 9.65
N SER A 199 9.99 0.08 10.56
CA SER A 199 10.77 1.29 10.35
C SER A 199 12.24 1.13 10.72
N VAL A 200 13.09 1.84 10.00
CA VAL A 200 14.52 1.98 10.28
C VAL A 200 14.83 3.43 10.70
N PRO A 201 15.80 3.65 11.59
CA PRO A 201 16.20 5.01 11.99
C PRO A 201 16.86 5.75 10.82
N ALA A 202 16.65 7.06 10.74
CA ALA A 202 17.20 7.90 9.67
C ALA A 202 18.75 7.91 9.65
N GLU A 203 19.37 7.72 10.82
CA GLU A 203 20.82 7.66 11.04
C GLU A 203 21.49 6.53 10.25
N VAL A 204 20.74 5.53 9.78
CA VAL A 204 21.25 4.48 8.89
C VAL A 204 21.87 5.09 7.63
N PHE A 205 21.37 6.25 7.16
CA PHE A 205 21.85 6.96 5.99
C PHE A 205 22.93 8.02 6.27
N ASP A 206 23.45 8.08 7.50
CA ASP A 206 24.50 9.05 7.82
C ASP A 206 25.74 8.86 6.96
N GLY A 207 26.35 9.98 6.56
CA GLY A 207 27.58 10.01 5.78
C GLY A 207 27.36 10.09 4.26
N VAL A 208 26.11 10.22 3.78
CA VAL A 208 25.81 10.45 2.36
C VAL A 208 25.26 11.86 2.12
N ASP A 209 25.41 12.40 0.89
CA ASP A 209 24.96 13.74 0.56
C ASP A 209 23.46 13.79 0.29
N TYR A 210 22.87 12.71 -0.26
CA TYR A 210 21.43 12.59 -0.47
C TYR A 210 20.94 11.15 -0.42
N ALA A 211 19.83 10.91 0.27
CA ALA A 211 19.11 9.64 0.26
C ALA A 211 17.73 9.82 -0.40
N ALA A 212 17.59 9.21 -1.58
CA ALA A 212 16.36 9.16 -2.38
C ALA A 212 15.54 7.95 -1.97
N LEU A 213 14.46 8.16 -1.22
CA LEU A 213 13.64 7.09 -0.68
C LEU A 213 12.35 6.86 -1.46
N GLY A 214 11.93 5.60 -1.58
CA GLY A 214 10.62 5.14 -2.00
C GLY A 214 9.96 4.28 -0.91
N HIS A 215 8.74 3.82 -1.16
CA HIS A 215 7.84 3.07 -0.32
C HIS A 215 6.67 3.89 0.24
N LEU A 216 6.90 5.11 0.72
CA LEU A 216 5.84 5.96 1.24
C LEU A 216 5.28 6.85 0.13
N HIS A 217 3.96 6.80 -0.08
CA HIS A 217 3.27 7.48 -1.18
C HIS A 217 3.07 8.99 -0.98
N GLY A 218 3.33 9.49 0.24
CA GLY A 218 3.38 10.92 0.52
C GLY A 218 4.75 11.52 0.22
N CYS A 219 4.80 12.67 -0.49
CA CYS A 219 6.02 13.44 -0.66
C CYS A 219 6.44 14.05 0.69
N GLN A 220 7.57 13.62 1.27
CA GLN A 220 7.95 13.94 2.64
C GLN A 220 9.43 14.28 2.74
N THR A 221 9.76 15.16 3.67
CA THR A 221 11.12 15.49 4.09
C THR A 221 11.36 14.87 5.47
N ILE A 222 12.25 13.91 5.57
CA ILE A 222 12.66 13.32 6.85
C ILE A 222 13.77 14.17 7.48
N THR A 223 14.80 14.47 6.69
CA THR A 223 15.86 15.42 7.04
C THR A 223 16.19 16.30 5.82
N GLU A 224 17.12 17.22 5.93
CA GLU A 224 17.58 18.01 4.78
C GLU A 224 18.12 17.12 3.65
N ARG A 225 18.65 15.94 3.97
CA ARG A 225 19.30 15.01 3.03
C ARG A 225 18.46 13.78 2.69
N ILE A 226 17.41 13.49 3.44
CA ILE A 226 16.61 12.26 3.33
C ILE A 226 15.18 12.63 2.97
N ARG A 227 14.70 12.17 1.82
CA ARG A 227 13.37 12.52 1.30
C ARG A 227 12.68 11.34 0.65
N TYR A 228 11.36 11.29 0.78
CA TYR A 228 10.47 10.51 -0.07
C TYR A 228 9.93 11.39 -1.17
N SER A 229 9.98 10.93 -2.42
CA SER A 229 9.30 11.62 -3.53
C SER A 229 7.79 11.45 -3.43
N GLY A 230 7.36 10.34 -2.87
CA GLY A 230 5.99 9.87 -2.93
C GLY A 230 5.64 9.26 -4.28
N SER A 231 4.46 8.68 -4.38
CA SER A 231 3.94 8.17 -5.64
C SER A 231 3.47 9.30 -6.56
N PRO A 232 3.57 9.16 -7.88
CA PRO A 232 3.16 10.21 -8.83
C PRO A 232 1.64 10.38 -8.93
N LEU A 233 0.88 9.34 -8.57
CA LEU A 233 -0.58 9.32 -8.56
C LEU A 233 -1.08 8.92 -7.18
N ALA A 234 -2.32 9.27 -6.85
CA ALA A 234 -2.97 8.79 -5.64
C ALA A 234 -3.52 7.38 -5.84
N TYR A 235 -3.26 6.49 -4.90
CA TYR A 235 -3.63 5.08 -4.93
C TYR A 235 -4.61 4.68 -3.82
N SER A 236 -4.95 5.61 -2.93
CA SER A 236 -5.96 5.46 -1.88
C SER A 236 -6.69 6.77 -1.65
N PHE A 237 -7.94 6.73 -1.18
CA PHE A 237 -8.65 7.92 -0.72
C PHE A 237 -8.01 8.59 0.50
N SER A 238 -7.17 7.89 1.27
CA SER A 238 -6.36 8.49 2.34
C SER A 238 -5.36 9.52 1.80
N GLU A 239 -5.01 9.44 0.52
CA GLU A 239 -4.09 10.34 -0.16
C GLU A 239 -4.78 11.56 -0.81
N ALA A 240 -6.10 11.77 -0.61
CA ALA A 240 -6.85 12.87 -1.22
C ALA A 240 -6.28 14.27 -0.93
N ALA A 241 -5.57 14.42 0.19
CA ALA A 241 -4.89 15.66 0.57
C ALA A 241 -3.42 15.74 0.10
N HIS A 242 -2.88 14.68 -0.49
CA HIS A 242 -1.50 14.67 -0.94
C HIS A 242 -1.32 15.51 -2.21
N ARG A 243 -0.26 16.29 -2.24
CA ARG A 243 0.23 16.94 -3.46
C ARG A 243 1.26 16.02 -4.09
N LYS A 244 0.85 15.28 -5.12
CA LYS A 244 1.71 14.34 -5.84
C LYS A 244 2.81 15.08 -6.58
N SER A 245 4.07 14.67 -6.37
CA SER A 245 5.23 15.40 -6.88
C SER A 245 6.47 14.51 -7.00
N MET A 246 7.46 15.02 -7.71
CA MET A 246 8.85 14.55 -7.73
C MET A 246 9.73 15.60 -7.03
N TRP A 247 10.96 15.23 -6.66
CA TRP A 247 11.95 16.19 -6.18
C TRP A 247 12.97 16.52 -7.28
N LEU A 248 13.13 17.79 -7.57
CA LEU A 248 14.32 18.31 -8.24
C LEU A 248 15.36 18.60 -7.16
N VAL A 249 16.45 17.87 -7.18
CA VAL A 249 17.53 17.92 -6.19
C VAL A 249 18.78 18.52 -6.86
N GLU A 250 19.31 19.59 -6.31
CA GLU A 250 20.56 20.18 -6.75
C GLU A 250 21.65 19.88 -5.73
N LEU A 251 22.61 19.01 -6.10
CA LEU A 251 23.78 18.71 -5.29
C LEU A 251 24.84 19.79 -5.50
N GLY A 252 25.22 20.45 -4.39
CA GLY A 252 26.36 21.33 -4.30
C GLY A 252 27.68 20.58 -4.17
N ALA A 253 28.61 21.11 -3.37
CA ALA A 253 29.86 20.43 -3.00
C ALA A 253 29.59 19.26 -2.03
N ALA A 254 30.53 18.32 -1.95
CA ALA A 254 30.46 17.22 -1.00
C ALA A 254 30.31 17.73 0.45
N GLY A 255 29.36 17.16 1.18
CA GLY A 255 29.04 17.56 2.55
C GLY A 255 28.08 18.75 2.66
N GLU A 256 27.78 19.48 1.59
CA GLU A 256 26.75 20.52 1.58
C GLU A 256 25.35 19.89 1.56
N ALA A 257 24.37 20.52 2.21
CA ALA A 257 22.98 20.11 2.11
C ALA A 257 22.44 20.38 0.70
N PRO A 258 21.73 19.43 0.06
CA PRO A 258 21.18 19.66 -1.27
C PRO A 258 20.03 20.68 -1.25
N SER A 259 19.92 21.48 -2.30
CA SER A 259 18.72 22.28 -2.55
C SER A 259 17.65 21.38 -3.21
N CYS A 260 16.42 21.44 -2.71
CA CYS A 260 15.34 20.58 -3.19
C CYS A 260 14.08 21.39 -3.49
N GLU A 261 13.58 21.25 -4.72
CA GLU A 261 12.34 21.86 -5.21
C GLU A 261 11.31 20.77 -5.54
N ARG A 262 10.04 20.98 -5.21
CA ARG A 262 8.96 20.10 -5.65
C ARG A 262 8.56 20.37 -7.09
N VAL A 263 8.50 19.32 -7.90
CA VAL A 263 7.93 19.33 -9.24
C VAL A 263 6.60 18.58 -9.15
N GLU A 264 5.50 19.30 -9.27
CA GLU A 264 4.15 18.70 -9.14
C GLU A 264 3.87 17.75 -10.30
N CYS A 265 3.28 16.60 -9.99
CA CYS A 265 2.80 15.64 -10.97
C CYS A 265 1.40 16.02 -11.47
N PRO A 266 1.05 15.66 -12.71
CA PRO A 266 -0.31 15.86 -13.21
C PRO A 266 -1.31 15.06 -12.37
N VAL A 267 -2.44 15.68 -12.06
CA VAL A 267 -3.57 15.04 -11.35
C VAL A 267 -4.72 14.93 -12.35
N PRO A 268 -4.87 13.80 -13.03
CA PRO A 268 -5.88 13.64 -14.08
C PRO A 268 -7.30 13.75 -13.54
N ARG A 269 -7.53 13.34 -12.30
CA ARG A 269 -8.79 13.48 -11.58
C ARG A 269 -8.54 13.59 -10.08
N PRO A 270 -9.03 14.65 -9.41
CA PRO A 270 -8.88 14.80 -7.97
C PRO A 270 -9.66 13.73 -7.21
N LEU A 271 -9.24 13.47 -5.97
CA LEU A 271 -9.97 12.61 -5.03
C LEU A 271 -10.78 13.46 -4.05
N ALA A 272 -11.97 12.98 -3.70
CA ALA A 272 -12.80 13.61 -2.67
C ALA A 272 -13.39 12.56 -1.74
N ARG A 273 -13.40 12.86 -0.44
CA ARG A 273 -14.12 12.11 0.58
C ARG A 273 -15.28 12.98 1.05
N ILE A 274 -16.50 12.50 0.91
CA ILE A 274 -17.71 13.19 1.35
C ILE A 274 -18.41 12.37 2.44
N ARG A 275 -18.95 13.02 3.45
CA ARG A 275 -19.61 12.38 4.59
C ARG A 275 -20.87 13.12 4.96
N GLY A 276 -21.98 12.40 5.14
CA GLY A 276 -23.25 12.95 5.54
C GLY A 276 -24.42 12.02 5.24
N ARG A 277 -25.63 12.47 5.48
CA ARG A 277 -26.84 11.77 5.06
C ARG A 277 -27.01 11.93 3.55
N ILE A 278 -27.58 10.91 2.91
CA ILE A 278 -27.67 10.89 1.45
C ILE A 278 -28.41 12.12 0.89
N GLU A 279 -29.49 12.57 1.54
CA GLU A 279 -30.25 13.75 1.07
C GLU A 279 -29.43 15.03 1.21
N GLU A 280 -28.65 15.15 2.27
CA GLU A 280 -27.74 16.28 2.50
C GLU A 280 -26.65 16.29 1.42
N LEU A 281 -25.99 15.14 1.18
CA LEU A 281 -24.95 15.02 0.16
C LEU A 281 -25.46 15.32 -1.26
N LEU A 282 -26.72 15.00 -1.54
CA LEU A 282 -27.33 15.27 -2.86
C LEU A 282 -27.77 16.74 -3.01
N ALA A 283 -28.00 17.46 -1.92
CA ALA A 283 -28.51 18.84 -1.95
C ALA A 283 -27.47 19.92 -1.65
N ASP A 284 -26.34 19.56 -1.02
CA ASP A 284 -25.30 20.51 -0.56
C ASP A 284 -24.59 21.18 -1.74
N PRO A 285 -24.74 22.51 -1.94
CA PRO A 285 -24.11 23.22 -3.06
C PRO A 285 -22.57 23.24 -2.95
N ASP A 286 -21.99 23.15 -1.75
CA ASP A 286 -20.55 23.17 -1.56
C ASP A 286 -19.86 21.92 -2.12
N LEU A 287 -20.62 20.86 -2.38
CA LEU A 287 -20.11 19.63 -3.00
C LEU A 287 -20.07 19.66 -4.53
N GLU A 288 -20.55 20.72 -5.20
CA GLU A 288 -20.45 20.90 -6.66
C GLU A 288 -19.00 20.76 -7.16
N ARG A 289 -18.04 21.27 -6.41
CA ARG A 289 -16.59 21.14 -6.70
C ARG A 289 -16.07 19.70 -6.77
N HIS A 290 -16.83 18.73 -6.29
CA HIS A 290 -16.45 17.32 -6.24
C HIS A 290 -17.17 16.47 -7.29
N GLU A 291 -18.04 17.03 -8.11
CA GLU A 291 -18.84 16.30 -9.11
C GLU A 291 -17.95 15.62 -10.16
N GLU A 292 -16.81 16.24 -10.51
CA GLU A 292 -15.84 15.68 -11.45
C GLU A 292 -14.73 14.86 -10.75
N ALA A 293 -14.72 14.77 -9.42
CA ALA A 293 -13.72 14.03 -8.65
C ALA A 293 -14.07 12.53 -8.59
N TRP A 294 -13.06 11.68 -8.37
CA TRP A 294 -13.34 10.36 -7.81
C TRP A 294 -13.77 10.51 -6.36
N VAL A 295 -14.93 9.93 -6.03
CA VAL A 295 -15.57 10.15 -4.74
C VAL A 295 -15.64 8.87 -3.92
N GLU A 296 -15.22 8.96 -2.65
CA GLU A 296 -15.60 8.06 -1.57
C GLU A 296 -16.70 8.72 -0.75
N ALA A 297 -17.90 8.10 -0.70
CA ALA A 297 -19.02 8.61 0.07
C ALA A 297 -19.21 7.78 1.35
N THR A 298 -19.22 8.44 2.52
CA THR A 298 -19.57 7.83 3.80
C THR A 298 -20.96 8.29 4.20
N LEU A 299 -21.93 7.36 4.19
CA LEU A 299 -23.31 7.64 4.58
C LEU A 299 -23.50 7.48 6.08
N THR A 300 -24.10 8.50 6.70
CA THR A 300 -24.41 8.54 8.14
C THR A 300 -25.90 8.35 8.44
N ASP A 301 -26.71 8.03 7.44
CA ASP A 301 -28.12 7.72 7.61
C ASP A 301 -28.33 6.62 8.66
N ALA A 302 -29.32 6.80 9.56
CA ALA A 302 -29.62 5.82 10.61
C ALA A 302 -30.06 4.45 10.03
N VAL A 303 -30.68 4.46 8.84
CA VAL A 303 -31.09 3.28 8.08
C VAL A 303 -30.49 3.38 6.69
N ARG A 304 -29.91 2.29 6.20
CA ARG A 304 -29.27 2.29 4.88
C ARG A 304 -30.29 2.69 3.80
N PRO A 305 -30.02 3.76 3.04
CA PRO A 305 -30.90 4.21 1.98
C PRO A 305 -31.06 3.17 0.86
N HIS A 306 -32.19 3.22 0.18
CA HIS A 306 -32.42 2.38 -1.00
C HIS A 306 -31.56 2.88 -2.16
N GLU A 307 -30.89 1.95 -2.86
CA GLU A 307 -30.03 2.18 -4.04
C GLU A 307 -29.06 3.39 -3.88
N PRO A 308 -28.26 3.46 -2.79
CA PRO A 308 -27.49 4.66 -2.48
C PRO A 308 -26.43 4.97 -3.53
N MET A 309 -25.76 3.96 -4.09
CA MET A 309 -24.78 4.17 -5.18
C MET A 309 -25.41 4.75 -6.43
N ALA A 310 -26.57 4.23 -6.86
CA ALA A 310 -27.27 4.73 -8.04
C ALA A 310 -27.76 6.17 -7.85
N ARG A 311 -28.17 6.54 -6.63
CA ARG A 311 -28.58 7.90 -6.29
C ARG A 311 -27.39 8.87 -6.28
N LEU A 312 -26.28 8.49 -5.63
CA LEU A 312 -25.06 9.28 -5.61
C LEU A 312 -24.47 9.47 -6.99
N ALA A 313 -24.47 8.43 -7.84
CA ALA A 313 -23.93 8.50 -9.19
C ALA A 313 -24.67 9.48 -10.12
N ARG A 314 -25.89 9.90 -9.79
CA ARG A 314 -26.62 10.94 -10.56
C ARG A 314 -26.00 12.32 -10.39
N ARG A 315 -25.41 12.59 -9.21
CA ARG A 315 -24.72 13.83 -8.92
C ARG A 315 -23.21 13.69 -9.05
N PHE A 316 -22.66 12.58 -8.56
CA PHE A 316 -21.22 12.27 -8.58
C PHE A 316 -20.97 11.09 -9.53
N PRO A 317 -20.87 11.31 -10.85
CA PRO A 317 -20.77 10.23 -11.82
C PRO A 317 -19.52 9.35 -11.64
N HIS A 318 -18.54 9.86 -10.91
CA HIS A 318 -17.29 9.19 -10.58
C HIS A 318 -17.20 8.73 -9.11
N VAL A 319 -18.34 8.47 -8.45
CA VAL A 319 -18.35 7.83 -7.13
C VAL A 319 -17.89 6.38 -7.26
N LEU A 320 -16.81 6.02 -6.53
CA LEU A 320 -16.16 4.71 -6.62
C LEU A 320 -16.45 3.83 -5.41
N THR A 321 -16.61 4.44 -4.24
CA THR A 321 -16.74 3.71 -2.97
C THR A 321 -17.83 4.32 -2.12
N LEU A 322 -18.56 3.41 -1.45
CA LEU A 322 -19.60 3.75 -0.48
C LEU A 322 -19.31 3.03 0.85
N VAL A 323 -19.12 3.83 1.89
CA VAL A 323 -19.02 3.36 3.27
C VAL A 323 -20.34 3.68 3.97
N PHE A 324 -20.86 2.76 4.77
CA PHE A 324 -22.02 2.98 5.60
C PHE A 324 -21.60 3.01 7.07
N ASP A 325 -21.65 4.18 7.67
CA ASP A 325 -21.25 4.44 9.06
C ASP A 325 -22.34 5.29 9.73
N PRO A 326 -23.46 4.63 10.14
CA PRO A 326 -24.63 5.32 10.68
C PRO A 326 -24.31 6.03 12.00
N GLU A 327 -24.84 7.24 12.15
CA GLU A 327 -24.85 7.92 13.44
C GLU A 327 -25.67 7.09 14.42
N ARG A 328 -25.00 6.42 15.36
CA ARG A 328 -25.65 5.67 16.43
C ARG A 328 -26.04 6.63 17.55
N PRO A 329 -27.27 6.52 18.11
CA PRO A 329 -27.53 7.11 19.42
C PRO A 329 -26.47 6.57 20.40
N PRO A 330 -26.00 7.37 21.38
CA PRO A 330 -25.05 6.87 22.36
C PRO A 330 -25.65 5.62 23.02
N GLU A 331 -24.97 4.47 22.81
CA GLU A 331 -25.33 3.22 23.47
C GLU A 331 -25.08 3.41 24.97
N ASP A 332 -26.04 3.01 25.80
CA ASP A 332 -25.80 2.91 27.23
C ASP A 332 -24.67 1.88 27.49
N PRO A 333 -23.47 2.32 27.92
CA PRO A 333 -22.30 1.44 28.01
C PRO A 333 -22.45 0.31 29.05
N LEU A 334 -23.54 0.37 29.86
CA LEU A 334 -23.74 -0.53 31.01
C LEU A 334 -24.71 -1.68 30.74
N ALA A 335 -25.38 -1.72 29.59
CA ALA A 335 -26.31 -2.81 29.28
C ALA A 335 -25.68 -3.83 28.34
N SER A 336 -25.10 -4.92 28.88
CA SER A 336 -24.64 -6.05 28.08
C SER A 336 -25.80 -6.69 27.31
N TYR A 337 -25.56 -7.11 26.06
CA TYR A 337 -26.55 -7.79 25.20
C TYR A 337 -27.19 -9.00 25.90
N ALA A 338 -26.43 -9.74 26.68
CA ALA A 338 -26.89 -10.87 27.49
C ALA A 338 -27.88 -10.45 28.62
N GLN A 339 -27.76 -9.25 29.18
CA GLN A 339 -28.71 -8.73 30.16
C GLN A 339 -30.03 -8.29 29.51
N ARG A 340 -29.98 -7.79 28.28
CA ARG A 340 -31.17 -7.41 27.49
C ARG A 340 -32.02 -8.59 27.07
N LEU A 341 -31.42 -9.77 26.90
CA LEU A 341 -32.11 -11.00 26.48
C LEU A 341 -32.76 -11.79 27.64
N ARG A 342 -32.36 -11.57 28.90
CA ARG A 342 -32.88 -12.31 30.05
C ARG A 342 -34.38 -12.05 30.26
N GLY A 343 -35.16 -13.15 30.21
CA GLY A 343 -36.60 -13.10 30.47
C GLY A 343 -37.47 -12.62 29.31
N ARG A 344 -36.89 -12.47 28.10
CA ARG A 344 -37.65 -12.10 26.89
C ARG A 344 -38.07 -13.36 26.10
N SER A 345 -39.25 -13.27 25.47
CA SER A 345 -39.68 -14.28 24.51
C SER A 345 -38.89 -14.20 23.18
N ASP A 346 -38.82 -15.29 22.42
CA ASP A 346 -38.20 -15.34 21.11
C ASP A 346 -38.73 -14.24 20.18
N ARG A 347 -40.04 -13.95 20.26
CA ARG A 347 -40.66 -12.84 19.50
C ARG A 347 -40.08 -11.49 19.90
N GLN A 348 -39.95 -11.22 21.19
CA GLN A 348 -39.37 -9.97 21.70
C GLN A 348 -37.91 -9.84 21.31
N ILE A 349 -37.16 -10.95 21.32
CA ILE A 349 -35.76 -10.99 20.89
C ILE A 349 -35.65 -10.67 19.38
N ALA A 350 -36.53 -11.24 18.55
CA ALA A 350 -36.56 -10.94 17.12
C ALA A 350 -36.96 -9.49 16.82
N GLU A 351 -37.95 -8.94 17.54
CA GLU A 351 -38.36 -7.55 17.40
C GLU A 351 -37.25 -6.56 17.85
N ASP A 352 -36.55 -6.87 18.94
CA ASP A 352 -35.39 -6.11 19.41
C ASP A 352 -34.20 -6.19 18.45
N PHE A 353 -33.97 -7.33 17.85
CA PHE A 353 -32.93 -7.49 16.84
C PHE A 353 -33.19 -6.59 15.61
N VAL A 354 -34.47 -6.58 15.13
CA VAL A 354 -34.86 -5.66 14.06
C VAL A 354 -34.67 -4.20 14.45
N ALA A 355 -35.06 -3.84 15.69
CA ALA A 355 -34.87 -2.49 16.21
C ALA A 355 -33.37 -2.13 16.32
N HIS A 356 -32.54 -3.07 16.78
CA HIS A 356 -31.09 -2.88 16.91
C HIS A 356 -30.43 -2.65 15.54
N VAL A 357 -30.73 -3.49 14.55
CA VAL A 357 -30.16 -3.38 13.21
C VAL A 357 -30.61 -2.09 12.49
N ARG A 358 -31.79 -1.57 12.84
CA ARG A 358 -32.38 -0.36 12.24
C ARG A 358 -32.18 0.92 13.09
N GLY A 359 -31.24 0.92 14.04
CA GLY A 359 -30.93 2.09 14.83
C GLY A 359 -32.09 2.58 15.74
N GLY A 360 -32.83 1.64 16.33
CA GLY A 360 -33.94 1.90 17.27
C GLY A 360 -35.33 1.83 16.66
N ARG A 361 -35.46 1.65 15.33
CA ARG A 361 -36.77 1.52 14.67
C ARG A 361 -37.22 0.06 14.67
N GLY A 362 -38.23 -0.26 15.50
CA GLY A 362 -38.82 -1.60 15.56
C GLY A 362 -39.57 -2.02 14.29
N PRO A 363 -39.97 -3.30 14.19
CA PRO A 363 -40.75 -3.83 13.08
C PRO A 363 -42.13 -3.21 13.02
N ASP A 364 -42.66 -2.99 11.82
CA ASP A 364 -44.05 -2.59 11.61
C ASP A 364 -45.03 -3.77 11.85
N GLU A 365 -46.32 -3.52 11.71
CA GLU A 365 -47.37 -4.53 12.00
C GLU A 365 -47.30 -5.75 11.07
N ARG A 366 -46.99 -5.55 9.81
CA ARG A 366 -46.82 -6.62 8.81
C ARG A 366 -45.54 -7.44 9.07
N GLU A 367 -44.48 -6.78 9.44
CA GLU A 367 -43.20 -7.42 9.79
C GLU A 367 -43.32 -8.23 11.08
N ARG A 368 -44.09 -7.74 12.09
CA ARG A 368 -44.38 -8.50 13.30
C ARG A 368 -45.17 -9.78 13.02
N ALA A 369 -46.12 -9.71 12.08
CA ALA A 369 -46.86 -10.90 11.65
C ALA A 369 -45.92 -11.93 11.00
N LEU A 370 -45.07 -11.52 10.06
CA LEU A 370 -44.08 -12.38 9.40
C LEU A 370 -43.07 -13.01 10.37
N LEU A 371 -42.59 -12.23 11.38
CA LEU A 371 -41.71 -12.77 12.43
C LEU A 371 -42.46 -13.82 13.29
N GLY A 372 -43.74 -13.58 13.59
CA GLY A 372 -44.58 -14.54 14.29
C GLY A 372 -44.71 -15.87 13.53
N ASP A 373 -45.08 -15.78 12.26
CA ASP A 373 -45.26 -16.96 11.38
C ASP A 373 -43.94 -17.77 11.25
N ALA A 374 -42.79 -17.08 11.09
CA ALA A 374 -41.49 -17.72 11.01
C ALA A 374 -41.11 -18.44 12.33
N LEU A 375 -41.38 -17.84 13.48
CA LEU A 375 -41.11 -18.45 14.78
C LEU A 375 -42.01 -19.65 15.06
N GLU A 376 -43.27 -19.62 14.63
CA GLU A 376 -44.22 -20.75 14.72
C GLU A 376 -43.77 -21.90 13.81
N ALA A 377 -43.33 -21.64 12.60
CA ALA A 377 -42.82 -22.64 11.67
C ALA A 377 -41.60 -23.41 12.27
N VAL A 378 -40.62 -22.67 12.82
CA VAL A 378 -39.44 -23.29 13.45
C VAL A 378 -39.82 -24.13 14.67
N ARG A 379 -40.82 -23.73 15.46
CA ARG A 379 -41.31 -24.51 16.62
C ARG A 379 -42.04 -25.74 16.20
N SER A 380 -42.80 -25.72 15.10
CA SER A 380 -43.50 -26.88 14.54
C SER A 380 -42.51 -27.92 14.01
N GLU A 381 -41.49 -27.48 13.28
CA GLU A 381 -40.41 -28.37 12.80
C GLU A 381 -39.62 -29.01 13.94
N ALA A 382 -39.35 -28.25 15.03
CA ALA A 382 -38.68 -28.78 16.22
C ALA A 382 -39.53 -29.82 16.97
N HIS A 383 -40.87 -29.71 16.94
CA HIS A 383 -41.79 -30.68 17.54
C HIS A 383 -41.90 -31.97 16.71
N GLU A 384 -41.94 -31.86 15.39
CA GLU A 384 -41.96 -33.01 14.49
C GLU A 384 -40.66 -33.84 14.55
N GLY A 385 -39.51 -33.16 14.73
CA GLY A 385 -38.21 -33.81 14.91
C GLY A 385 -38.07 -34.61 16.22
N VAL A 386 -38.80 -34.25 17.28
CA VAL A 386 -38.78 -34.93 18.59
C VAL A 386 -39.69 -36.14 18.58
N VAL A 387 -40.77 -36.19 17.78
CA VAL A 387 -41.70 -37.31 17.71
C VAL A 387 -41.18 -38.48 16.84
N ALA A 388 -40.19 -38.21 15.99
CA ALA A 388 -39.58 -39.25 15.11
C ALA A 388 -38.39 -39.99 15.77
N GLY A 389 -38.06 -39.73 17.03
CA GLY A 389 -36.86 -40.23 17.74
C GLY A 389 -37.10 -41.22 18.90
N GLU A 390 -38.30 -41.87 19.03
CA GLU A 390 -38.47 -42.92 20.01
C GLU A 390 -38.08 -44.28 19.43
N GLY A 391 -36.88 -44.75 19.79
CA GLY A 391 -36.48 -46.13 19.54
C GLY A 391 -34.99 -46.42 19.60
N VAL A 392 -34.29 -46.13 20.71
CA VAL A 392 -33.04 -46.83 21.06
C VAL A 392 -32.94 -47.00 22.59
N VAL A 393 -32.81 -48.24 23.01
CA VAL A 393 -32.69 -48.80 24.37
C VAL A 393 -31.38 -48.32 25.02
N PRO A 394 -31.32 -48.11 26.36
CA PRO A 394 -30.09 -47.74 27.04
C PRO A 394 -29.22 -48.97 27.39
N GLY A 395 -27.93 -48.84 27.16
CA GLY A 395 -26.96 -49.85 27.54
C GLY A 395 -25.56 -49.24 27.70
N GLU A 396 -25.12 -49.28 28.97
CA GLU A 396 -23.76 -49.38 29.49
C GLU A 396 -22.89 -48.15 29.70
N ASP A 397 -22.54 -47.99 30.93
CA ASP A 397 -21.49 -47.20 31.57
C ASP A 397 -20.15 -47.20 30.86
N VAL A 398 -19.56 -46.01 30.65
CA VAL A 398 -18.10 -45.87 30.64
C VAL A 398 -17.70 -44.59 31.40
N ALA A 399 -16.86 -44.81 32.41
CA ALA A 399 -16.29 -43.84 33.32
C ALA A 399 -15.28 -42.89 32.65
N PRO A 400 -14.92 -41.77 33.30
CA PRO A 400 -14.05 -40.74 32.73
C PRO A 400 -12.56 -41.11 32.79
N VAL A 401 -11.83 -40.87 31.72
CA VAL A 401 -10.36 -40.94 31.71
C VAL A 401 -9.77 -39.56 31.55
N GLY A 402 -8.83 -39.30 32.46
CA GLY A 402 -8.17 -38.01 32.68
C GLY A 402 -7.17 -37.57 31.63
N GLU A 403 -6.69 -36.38 31.88
CA GLU A 403 -5.58 -35.68 31.24
C GLU A 403 -4.30 -36.56 31.17
N ASN A 404 -3.59 -36.43 30.06
CA ASN A 404 -2.15 -36.07 30.01
C ASN A 404 -1.47 -36.48 28.69
N GLY A 405 -0.68 -35.56 28.18
CA GLY A 405 0.70 -35.91 27.76
C GLY A 405 0.97 -36.07 26.26
N ALA A 406 1.57 -35.08 25.74
CA ALA A 406 2.80 -35.09 24.93
C ALA A 406 3.09 -36.22 23.92
N GLY A 407 3.50 -35.85 22.74
CA GLY A 407 4.60 -36.56 22.10
C GLY A 407 4.44 -36.99 20.66
N ALA A 408 5.06 -36.26 19.77
CA ALA A 408 6.00 -36.70 18.73
C ALA A 408 5.59 -37.71 17.64
N ALA A 409 5.91 -37.31 16.46
CA ALA A 409 6.72 -37.98 15.44
C ALA A 409 6.07 -38.80 14.31
N VAL A 410 6.40 -38.37 13.10
CA VAL A 410 6.92 -39.11 11.95
C VAL A 410 5.98 -40.04 11.17
N GLY A 411 5.91 -39.77 9.87
CA GLY A 411 5.41 -40.71 8.88
C GLY A 411 5.50 -40.16 7.45
N ALA A 412 6.70 -40.23 6.89
CA ALA A 412 6.92 -40.09 5.46
C ALA A 412 6.34 -41.30 4.72
N VAL A 413 5.68 -41.12 3.58
CA VAL A 413 5.64 -42.10 2.51
C VAL A 413 5.75 -41.38 1.17
N ALA A 414 6.80 -41.77 0.45
CA ALA A 414 7.06 -41.49 -0.93
C ALA A 414 6.13 -42.27 -1.86
N GLY A 415 5.90 -41.77 -3.03
CA GLY A 415 5.21 -42.45 -4.13
C GLY A 415 5.48 -41.76 -5.44
N GLU A 416 6.41 -42.34 -6.19
CA GLU A 416 6.75 -42.09 -7.60
C GLU A 416 5.53 -42.20 -8.51
N ALA A 417 5.44 -41.49 -9.64
CA ALA A 417 5.89 -41.90 -10.96
C ALA A 417 5.25 -41.06 -12.09
N GLU A 418 6.11 -40.65 -12.98
CA GLU A 418 6.03 -40.59 -14.46
C GLU A 418 4.76 -39.99 -15.15
N ARG A 419 4.88 -38.94 -15.86
CA ARG A 419 5.16 -38.71 -17.31
C ARG A 419 5.22 -37.23 -17.65
#